data_1399f87627a38efb3315a6a8b4c174be
#
_entry.id   1399f87627a38efb3315a6a8b4c174be
#
_cell.length_a   1.000
_cell.length_b   1.000
_cell.length_c   1.000
_cell.angle_alpha   90.00
_cell.angle_beta   90.00
_cell.angle_gamma   90.00
#
_symmetry.space_group_name_H-M   'P 1'
#
loop_
_entity.id
_entity.type
_entity.pdbx_description
1 polymer ?
#
loop_
_entity_poly.entity_id
_entity_poly.type
_entity_poly.pdbx_seq_one_letter_code
_entity_poly.pdbx_strand_id
1 'polypeptide(L)'
;MTISLVGIDADDTLWHSENYFAVTEERFRSLLAPWIDGADAGVRLLERERANLRLFGYGIKGFTLSMIETAIEVSEATVGIEAIEAIVGWGKEMLAHPVELLPGVAETIAELAQNHRLALLTKGDLFHQESKIAESGLADYFDTIEILSEKAPANYQRVLDRLGVPASEFVMVGNSVRSDVLPVLELGGRA
;
A
#
# COMPACT_ATOMS: atom_id res chain seq x y z
N MET A 1 20.43 12.29 -21.09
CA MET A 1 19.65 11.02 -21.06
C MET A 1 18.20 11.42 -20.92
N THR A 2 17.35 10.94 -21.84
CA THR A 2 15.92 11.26 -21.87
C THR A 2 15.18 10.22 -21.01
N ILE A 3 14.25 10.64 -20.17
CA ILE A 3 13.33 9.73 -19.48
C ILE A 3 12.22 9.33 -20.46
N SER A 4 12.03 8.04 -20.65
CA SER A 4 11.01 7.48 -21.52
C SER A 4 9.81 6.91 -20.77
N LEU A 5 9.98 6.57 -19.47
CA LEU A 5 8.94 6.03 -18.62
C LEU A 5 9.02 6.64 -17.22
N VAL A 6 7.88 7.12 -16.72
CA VAL A 6 7.70 7.56 -15.34
C VAL A 6 6.85 6.52 -14.63
N GLY A 7 7.44 5.85 -13.64
CA GLY A 7 6.72 4.99 -12.71
C GLY A 7 6.20 5.83 -11.54
N ILE A 8 4.98 5.58 -11.13
CA ILE A 8 4.33 6.32 -10.04
C ILE A 8 3.72 5.30 -9.09
N ASP A 9 4.03 5.46 -7.79
CA ASP A 9 3.34 4.71 -6.73
C ASP A 9 1.93 5.26 -6.51
N ALA A 10 1.11 4.50 -5.82
CA ALA A 10 -0.30 4.85 -5.60
C ALA A 10 -0.56 5.40 -4.20
N ASP A 11 -0.48 4.54 -3.19
CA ASP A 11 -0.84 4.85 -1.81
C ASP A 11 0.11 5.89 -1.19
N ASP A 12 -0.43 6.98 -0.67
CA ASP A 12 0.31 8.14 -0.12
C ASP A 12 1.26 8.84 -1.13
N THR A 13 1.02 8.57 -2.43
CA THR A 13 1.65 9.27 -3.56
C THR A 13 0.58 9.91 -4.45
N LEU A 14 -0.46 9.18 -4.82
CA LEU A 14 -1.60 9.69 -5.60
C LEU A 14 -2.82 10.01 -4.72
N TRP A 15 -3.05 9.24 -3.67
CA TRP A 15 -4.17 9.38 -2.73
C TRP A 15 -3.78 9.01 -1.31
N HIS A 16 -4.56 9.47 -0.34
CA HIS A 16 -4.36 9.16 1.07
C HIS A 16 -4.63 7.68 1.38
N SER A 17 -3.75 7.05 2.17
CA SER A 17 -3.89 5.67 2.62
C SER A 17 -3.45 5.45 4.07
N GLU A 18 -2.26 5.88 4.47
CA GLU A 18 -1.67 5.66 5.80
C GLU A 18 -2.55 6.16 6.94
N ASN A 19 -3.27 7.25 6.74
CA ASN A 19 -4.13 7.86 7.76
C ASN A 19 -5.20 6.88 8.29
N TYR A 20 -5.75 6.03 7.42
CA TYR A 20 -6.80 5.08 7.81
C TYR A 20 -6.24 3.93 8.65
N PHE A 21 -5.03 3.48 8.34
CA PHE A 21 -4.32 2.50 9.14
C PHE A 21 -4.03 3.03 10.55
N ALA A 22 -3.48 4.25 10.66
CA ALA A 22 -3.17 4.88 11.93
C ALA A 22 -4.40 5.05 12.84
N VAL A 23 -5.53 5.52 12.29
CA VAL A 23 -6.79 5.66 13.04
C VAL A 23 -7.30 4.30 13.50
N THR A 24 -7.24 3.28 12.65
CA THR A 24 -7.72 1.93 12.99
C THR A 24 -6.80 1.27 14.02
N GLU A 25 -5.49 1.47 13.94
CA GLU A 25 -4.53 0.99 14.93
C GLU A 25 -4.79 1.61 16.30
N GLU A 26 -5.12 2.89 16.39
CA GLU A 26 -5.47 3.55 17.66
C GLU A 26 -6.77 3.00 18.26
N ARG A 27 -7.79 2.73 17.43
CA ARG A 27 -9.01 2.03 17.87
C ARG A 27 -8.67 0.64 18.41
N PHE A 28 -7.78 -0.07 17.74
CA PHE A 28 -7.35 -1.40 18.14
C PHE A 28 -6.57 -1.39 19.45
N ARG A 29 -5.65 -0.46 19.65
CA ARG A 29 -4.94 -0.26 20.92
C ARG A 29 -5.92 0.00 22.08
N SER A 30 -6.89 0.86 21.84
CA SER A 30 -7.96 1.17 22.80
C SER A 30 -8.81 -0.06 23.15
N LEU A 31 -9.13 -0.89 22.14
CA LEU A 31 -9.86 -2.15 22.34
C LEU A 31 -9.11 -3.12 23.23
N LEU A 32 -7.79 -3.21 23.11
CA LEU A 32 -6.94 -4.14 23.87
C LEU A 32 -6.52 -3.62 25.25
N ALA A 33 -6.84 -2.38 25.61
CA ALA A 33 -6.46 -1.77 26.87
C ALA A 33 -6.79 -2.61 28.15
N PRO A 34 -7.84 -3.45 28.19
CA PRO A 34 -8.08 -4.35 29.34
C PRO A 34 -7.00 -5.42 29.55
N TRP A 35 -6.23 -5.78 28.53
CA TRP A 35 -5.28 -6.89 28.56
C TRP A 35 -3.81 -6.47 28.44
N ILE A 36 -3.53 -5.34 27.77
CA ILE A 36 -2.17 -4.93 27.47
C ILE A 36 -2.08 -3.39 27.35
N ASP A 37 -0.91 -2.83 27.64
CA ASP A 37 -0.63 -1.42 27.35
C ASP A 37 -0.69 -1.11 25.85
N GLY A 38 -1.17 0.08 25.49
CA GLY A 38 -1.36 0.45 24.10
C GLY A 38 -0.07 0.47 23.26
N ALA A 39 1.08 0.82 23.86
CA ALA A 39 2.36 0.78 23.17
C ALA A 39 2.76 -0.67 22.84
N ASP A 40 2.59 -1.58 23.79
CA ASP A 40 2.86 -3.01 23.60
C ASP A 40 1.87 -3.64 22.62
N ALA A 41 0.60 -3.23 22.64
CA ALA A 41 -0.39 -3.69 21.65
C ALA A 41 0.04 -3.37 20.21
N GLY A 42 0.55 -2.17 19.97
CA GLY A 42 1.10 -1.78 18.65
C GLY A 42 2.31 -2.62 18.24
N VAL A 43 3.22 -2.89 19.17
CA VAL A 43 4.39 -3.78 18.92
C VAL A 43 3.94 -5.19 18.54
N ARG A 44 2.99 -5.77 19.30
CA ARG A 44 2.45 -7.10 19.01
C ARG A 44 1.76 -7.18 17.66
N LEU A 45 0.96 -6.17 17.34
CA LEU A 45 0.31 -6.09 16.02
C LEU A 45 1.35 -6.07 14.91
N LEU A 46 2.36 -5.21 14.98
CA LEU A 46 3.42 -5.12 13.98
C LEU A 46 4.21 -6.43 13.82
N GLU A 47 4.49 -7.13 14.92
CA GLU A 47 5.13 -8.45 14.87
C GLU A 47 4.24 -9.46 14.13
N ARG A 48 2.95 -9.46 14.41
CA ARG A 48 1.97 -10.33 13.77
C ARG A 48 1.82 -10.03 12.29
N GLU A 49 1.71 -8.78 11.91
CA GLU A 49 1.66 -8.35 10.50
C GLU A 49 2.88 -8.83 9.71
N ARG A 50 4.09 -8.66 10.27
CA ARG A 50 5.33 -9.13 9.65
C ARG A 50 5.36 -10.64 9.44
N ALA A 51 4.88 -11.40 10.42
CA ALA A 51 4.77 -12.85 10.32
C ALA A 51 3.76 -13.27 9.25
N ASN A 52 2.63 -12.56 9.16
CA ASN A 52 1.53 -12.84 8.26
C ASN A 52 1.77 -12.37 6.82
N LEU A 53 2.73 -11.47 6.60
CA LEU A 53 2.98 -10.85 5.29
C LEU A 53 3.20 -11.87 4.16
N ARG A 54 3.85 -13.01 4.47
CA ARG A 54 4.09 -14.08 3.49
C ARG A 54 2.85 -14.92 3.18
N LEU A 55 1.85 -14.90 4.06
CA LEU A 55 0.61 -15.68 3.93
C LEU A 55 -0.52 -14.86 3.33
N PHE A 56 -0.70 -13.65 3.83
CA PHE A 56 -1.85 -12.78 3.49
C PHE A 56 -1.48 -11.63 2.56
N GLY A 57 -0.19 -11.36 2.35
CA GLY A 57 0.26 -10.22 1.57
C GLY A 57 0.04 -8.89 2.29
N TYR A 58 0.24 -7.81 1.54
CA TYR A 58 -0.02 -6.44 1.98
C TYR A 58 -1.50 -6.09 1.86
N GLY A 59 -1.96 -5.13 2.68
CA GLY A 59 -3.27 -4.51 2.57
C GLY A 59 -4.22 -4.79 3.72
N ILE A 60 -5.40 -4.21 3.64
CA ILE A 60 -6.38 -4.16 4.73
C ILE A 60 -6.84 -5.54 5.21
N LYS A 61 -6.96 -6.52 4.29
CA LYS A 61 -7.38 -7.88 4.66
C LYS A 61 -6.36 -8.56 5.57
N GLY A 62 -5.06 -8.48 5.21
CA GLY A 62 -3.97 -9.00 6.02
C GLY A 62 -3.86 -8.28 7.37
N PHE A 63 -4.02 -6.96 7.38
CA PHE A 63 -4.06 -6.14 8.58
C PHE A 63 -5.21 -6.54 9.51
N THR A 64 -6.44 -6.69 8.98
CA THR A 64 -7.62 -7.12 9.74
C THR A 64 -7.41 -8.50 10.38
N LEU A 65 -6.89 -9.46 9.62
CA LEU A 65 -6.58 -10.79 10.15
C LEU A 65 -5.50 -10.74 11.24
N SER A 66 -4.48 -9.90 11.06
CA SER A 66 -3.42 -9.71 12.05
C SER A 66 -3.95 -9.08 13.35
N MET A 67 -4.88 -8.12 13.26
CA MET A 67 -5.58 -7.59 14.44
C MET A 67 -6.36 -8.67 15.18
N ILE A 68 -7.12 -9.51 14.47
CA ILE A 68 -7.88 -10.61 15.07
C ILE A 68 -6.96 -11.59 15.80
N GLU A 69 -5.88 -12.05 15.14
CA GLU A 69 -4.90 -12.96 15.74
C GLU A 69 -4.23 -12.35 16.98
N THR A 70 -3.84 -11.07 16.89
CA THR A 70 -3.24 -10.35 18.02
C THR A 70 -4.22 -10.23 19.19
N ALA A 71 -5.49 -9.92 18.93
CA ALA A 71 -6.51 -9.81 19.96
C ALA A 71 -6.73 -11.15 20.68
N ILE A 72 -6.79 -12.24 19.96
CA ILE A 72 -6.92 -13.60 20.51
C ILE A 72 -5.70 -13.97 21.37
N GLU A 73 -4.49 -13.70 20.86
CA GLU A 73 -3.24 -14.01 21.57
C GLU A 73 -3.11 -13.22 22.86
N VAL A 74 -3.23 -11.88 22.78
CA VAL A 74 -3.03 -10.97 23.91
C VAL A 74 -4.06 -11.19 25.03
N SER A 75 -5.29 -11.54 24.67
CA SER A 75 -6.36 -11.81 25.62
C SER A 75 -6.36 -13.25 26.15
N GLU A 76 -5.41 -14.10 25.75
CA GLU A 76 -5.43 -15.53 26.03
C GLU A 76 -6.79 -16.19 25.64
N ALA A 77 -7.30 -15.81 24.48
CA ALA A 77 -8.60 -16.24 23.93
C ALA A 77 -9.83 -15.86 24.79
N THR A 78 -9.72 -14.82 25.63
CA THR A 78 -10.86 -14.29 26.40
C THR A 78 -11.52 -13.08 25.75
N VAL A 79 -11.01 -12.59 24.63
CA VAL A 79 -11.65 -11.51 23.85
C VAL A 79 -13.06 -11.89 23.42
N GLY A 80 -14.03 -11.01 23.67
CA GLY A 80 -15.43 -11.24 23.31
C GLY A 80 -15.67 -11.20 21.80
N ILE A 81 -16.75 -11.83 21.36
CA ILE A 81 -17.14 -11.86 19.94
C ILE A 81 -17.43 -10.44 19.42
N GLU A 82 -17.93 -9.56 20.24
CA GLU A 82 -18.23 -8.16 19.89
C GLU A 82 -16.96 -7.39 19.52
N ALA A 83 -15.83 -7.69 20.16
CA ALA A 83 -14.53 -7.10 19.82
C ALA A 83 -14.05 -7.61 18.45
N ILE A 84 -14.23 -8.89 18.16
CA ILE A 84 -13.91 -9.46 16.85
C ILE A 84 -14.80 -8.87 15.76
N GLU A 85 -16.12 -8.71 16.03
CA GLU A 85 -17.03 -8.04 15.11
C GLU A 85 -16.63 -6.60 14.84
N ALA A 86 -16.17 -5.86 15.86
CA ALA A 86 -15.67 -4.51 15.70
C ALA A 86 -14.44 -4.46 14.78
N ILE A 87 -13.45 -5.35 14.99
CA ILE A 87 -12.25 -5.42 14.14
C ILE A 87 -12.63 -5.72 12.67
N VAL A 88 -13.53 -6.67 12.43
CA VAL A 88 -14.04 -6.97 11.08
C VAL A 88 -14.78 -5.77 10.49
N GLY A 89 -15.56 -5.07 11.31
CA GLY A 89 -16.25 -3.83 10.93
C GLY A 89 -15.27 -2.76 10.45
N TRP A 90 -14.20 -2.51 11.21
CA TRP A 90 -13.16 -1.54 10.82
C TRP A 90 -12.46 -1.91 9.51
N GLY A 91 -12.15 -3.19 9.32
CA GLY A 91 -11.61 -3.65 8.05
C GLY A 91 -12.53 -3.35 6.86
N LYS A 92 -13.85 -3.54 7.03
CA LYS A 92 -14.86 -3.19 6.01
C LYS A 92 -14.95 -1.67 5.79
N GLU A 93 -14.91 -0.87 6.86
CA GLU A 93 -14.89 0.60 6.78
C GLU A 93 -13.67 1.07 5.97
N MET A 94 -12.49 0.53 6.25
CA MET A 94 -11.28 0.87 5.51
C MET A 94 -11.37 0.48 4.02
N LEU A 95 -11.92 -0.71 3.70
CA LEU A 95 -12.09 -1.16 2.32
C LEU A 95 -13.12 -0.34 1.54
N ALA A 96 -14.11 0.22 2.23
CA ALA A 96 -15.17 1.05 1.64
C ALA A 96 -14.86 2.55 1.65
N HIS A 97 -13.66 2.93 2.14
CA HIS A 97 -13.29 4.34 2.21
C HIS A 97 -13.10 4.90 0.81
N PRO A 98 -13.71 6.05 0.46
CA PRO A 98 -13.55 6.65 -0.86
C PRO A 98 -12.10 7.06 -1.13
N VAL A 99 -11.70 7.04 -2.39
CA VAL A 99 -10.37 7.45 -2.81
C VAL A 99 -10.28 8.98 -2.81
N GLU A 100 -9.41 9.51 -1.95
CA GLU A 100 -9.15 10.96 -1.84
C GLU A 100 -7.79 11.29 -2.45
N LEU A 101 -7.78 11.88 -3.65
CA LEU A 101 -6.54 12.29 -4.30
C LEU A 101 -5.79 13.34 -3.47
N LEU A 102 -4.46 13.25 -3.47
CA LEU A 102 -3.61 14.30 -2.93
C LEU A 102 -3.76 15.58 -3.77
N PRO A 103 -3.60 16.77 -3.14
CA PRO A 103 -3.73 18.04 -3.85
C PRO A 103 -2.79 18.15 -5.06
N GLY A 104 -3.31 18.54 -6.22
CA GLY A 104 -2.55 18.74 -7.45
C GLY A 104 -2.21 17.47 -8.24
N VAL A 105 -2.60 16.30 -7.76
CA VAL A 105 -2.29 15.01 -8.43
C VAL A 105 -2.96 14.92 -9.79
N ALA A 106 -4.24 15.24 -9.90
CA ALA A 106 -4.97 15.08 -11.16
C ALA A 106 -4.35 15.93 -12.28
N GLU A 107 -4.03 17.17 -11.99
CA GLU A 107 -3.41 18.10 -12.94
C GLU A 107 -1.99 17.66 -13.30
N THR A 108 -1.19 17.22 -12.32
CA THR A 108 0.18 16.76 -12.54
C THR A 108 0.23 15.51 -13.41
N ILE A 109 -0.65 14.52 -13.15
CA ILE A 109 -0.73 13.29 -13.95
C ILE A 109 -1.14 13.61 -15.39
N ALA A 110 -2.15 14.47 -15.56
CA ALA A 110 -2.60 14.88 -16.89
C ALA A 110 -1.50 15.62 -17.68
N GLU A 111 -0.68 16.44 -17.02
CA GLU A 111 0.46 17.13 -17.64
C GLU A 111 1.59 16.15 -18.01
N LEU A 112 1.96 15.26 -17.10
CA LEU A 112 3.01 14.26 -17.33
C LEU A 112 2.65 13.33 -18.50
N ALA A 113 1.40 12.90 -18.60
CA ALA A 113 0.92 12.00 -19.66
C ALA A 113 1.02 12.61 -21.06
N GLN A 114 1.13 13.94 -21.20
CA GLN A 114 1.31 14.59 -22.50
C GLN A 114 2.71 14.37 -23.09
N ASN A 115 3.72 14.12 -22.25
CA ASN A 115 5.12 14.12 -22.66
C ASN A 115 5.86 12.83 -22.30
N HIS A 116 5.27 11.97 -21.47
CA HIS A 116 5.89 10.75 -20.96
C HIS A 116 4.91 9.58 -20.96
N ARG A 117 5.43 8.39 -21.18
CA ARG A 117 4.69 7.18 -20.84
C ARG A 117 4.63 7.05 -19.33
N LEU A 118 3.45 6.71 -18.78
CA LEU A 118 3.24 6.55 -17.35
C LEU A 118 2.99 5.08 -17.00
N ALA A 119 3.59 4.61 -15.92
CA ALA A 119 3.30 3.31 -15.32
C ALA A 119 2.89 3.48 -13.86
N LEU A 120 1.72 2.99 -13.48
CA LEU A 120 1.33 2.91 -12.07
C LEU A 120 1.90 1.61 -11.50
N LEU A 121 2.75 1.74 -10.48
CA LEU A 121 3.47 0.62 -9.87
C LEU A 121 3.20 0.60 -8.36
N THR A 122 2.20 -0.16 -7.97
CA THR A 122 1.76 -0.26 -6.56
C THR A 122 1.90 -1.68 -6.02
N LYS A 123 1.71 -1.85 -4.71
CA LYS A 123 1.59 -3.16 -4.06
C LYS A 123 0.41 -3.18 -3.11
N GLY A 124 -0.14 -4.36 -2.87
CA GLY A 124 -1.30 -4.53 -1.99
C GLY A 124 -2.21 -5.67 -2.43
N ASP A 125 -3.40 -5.71 -1.84
CA ASP A 125 -4.46 -6.62 -2.28
C ASP A 125 -4.94 -6.26 -3.68
N LEU A 126 -4.86 -7.21 -4.61
CA LEU A 126 -5.17 -6.99 -6.02
C LEU A 126 -6.55 -6.34 -6.21
N PHE A 127 -7.58 -6.95 -5.66
CA PHE A 127 -8.95 -6.46 -5.84
C PHE A 127 -9.16 -5.05 -5.27
N HIS A 128 -8.57 -4.78 -4.10
CA HIS A 128 -8.68 -3.46 -3.47
C HIS A 128 -7.90 -2.40 -4.26
N GLN A 129 -6.70 -2.70 -4.75
CA GLN A 129 -5.93 -1.76 -5.57
C GLN A 129 -6.62 -1.48 -6.91
N GLU A 130 -7.16 -2.51 -7.60
CA GLU A 130 -7.94 -2.33 -8.82
C GLU A 130 -9.16 -1.41 -8.58
N SER A 131 -9.89 -1.60 -7.48
CA SER A 131 -11.04 -0.75 -7.11
C SER A 131 -10.61 0.71 -6.88
N LYS A 132 -9.54 0.94 -6.13
CA LYS A 132 -9.03 2.31 -5.88
C LYS A 132 -8.57 2.99 -7.18
N ILE A 133 -7.87 2.28 -8.03
CA ILE A 133 -7.39 2.80 -9.32
C ILE A 133 -8.59 3.20 -10.20
N ALA A 134 -9.62 2.37 -10.28
CA ALA A 134 -10.83 2.68 -11.04
C ALA A 134 -11.57 3.89 -10.45
N GLU A 135 -11.71 3.96 -9.13
CA GLU A 135 -12.40 5.05 -8.43
C GLU A 135 -11.64 6.38 -8.52
N SER A 136 -10.30 6.35 -8.59
CA SER A 136 -9.47 7.55 -8.69
C SER A 136 -9.71 8.39 -9.94
N GLY A 137 -10.25 7.81 -11.00
CA GLY A 137 -10.39 8.45 -12.30
C GLY A 137 -9.07 8.67 -13.05
N LEU A 138 -7.95 8.11 -12.55
CA LEU A 138 -6.63 8.30 -13.13
C LEU A 138 -6.19 7.16 -14.07
N ALA A 139 -6.93 6.05 -14.11
CA ALA A 139 -6.53 4.84 -14.82
C ALA A 139 -6.13 5.08 -16.28
N ASP A 140 -6.88 5.91 -16.99
CA ASP A 140 -6.69 6.17 -18.43
C ASP A 140 -5.42 6.96 -18.78
N TYR A 141 -4.75 7.55 -17.78
CA TYR A 141 -3.46 8.24 -17.97
C TYR A 141 -2.26 7.30 -17.97
N PHE A 142 -2.43 6.05 -17.52
CA PHE A 142 -1.34 5.09 -17.39
C PHE A 142 -1.33 4.10 -18.56
N ASP A 143 -0.19 4.02 -19.28
CA ASP A 143 0.03 2.99 -20.30
C ASP A 143 0.09 1.58 -19.70
N THR A 144 0.47 1.48 -18.43
CA THR A 144 0.64 0.22 -17.70
C THR A 144 0.30 0.40 -16.23
N ILE A 145 -0.44 -0.57 -15.70
CA ILE A 145 -0.78 -0.66 -14.28
C ILE A 145 -0.30 -2.01 -13.76
N GLU A 146 0.56 -2.00 -12.74
CA GLU A 146 1.13 -3.18 -12.11
C GLU A 146 0.90 -3.18 -10.60
N ILE A 147 0.20 -4.19 -10.13
CA ILE A 147 0.03 -4.45 -8.70
C ILE A 147 1.00 -5.57 -8.34
N LEU A 148 2.11 -5.17 -7.73
CA LEU A 148 3.25 -6.05 -7.44
C LEU A 148 3.06 -6.73 -6.08
N SER A 149 3.52 -7.96 -5.95
CA SER A 149 3.61 -8.63 -4.65
C SER A 149 4.68 -8.02 -3.75
N GLU A 150 5.75 -7.48 -4.36
CA GLU A 150 6.82 -6.75 -3.67
C GLU A 150 7.50 -5.78 -4.65
N LYS A 151 7.96 -4.64 -4.15
CA LYS A 151 8.72 -3.64 -4.89
C LYS A 151 10.24 -3.86 -4.64
N ALA A 152 10.74 -4.96 -5.18
CA ALA A 152 12.16 -5.33 -5.15
C ALA A 152 12.81 -5.09 -6.52
N PRO A 153 14.18 -4.97 -6.61
CA PRO A 153 14.87 -4.74 -7.88
C PRO A 153 14.45 -5.72 -8.98
N ALA A 154 14.37 -7.02 -8.66
CA ALA A 154 13.97 -8.05 -9.62
C ALA A 154 12.55 -7.87 -10.18
N ASN A 155 11.63 -7.28 -9.39
CA ASN A 155 10.26 -7.03 -9.82
C ASN A 155 10.20 -5.80 -10.75
N TYR A 156 10.91 -4.74 -10.40
CA TYR A 156 11.07 -3.57 -11.27
C TYR A 156 11.75 -3.96 -12.60
N GLN A 157 12.85 -4.73 -12.55
CA GLN A 157 13.54 -5.18 -13.76
C GLN A 157 12.59 -5.95 -14.70
N ARG A 158 11.77 -6.86 -14.14
CA ARG A 158 10.79 -7.64 -14.91
C ARG A 158 9.74 -6.76 -15.60
N VAL A 159 9.28 -5.70 -14.93
CA VAL A 159 8.36 -4.71 -15.52
C VAL A 159 9.05 -3.96 -16.65
N LEU A 160 10.26 -3.45 -16.41
CA LEU A 160 11.04 -2.71 -17.39
C LEU A 160 11.37 -3.55 -18.62
N ASP A 161 11.78 -4.80 -18.46
CA ASP A 161 12.05 -5.74 -19.55
C ASP A 161 10.81 -5.95 -20.42
N ARG A 162 9.65 -6.16 -19.81
CA ARG A 162 8.38 -6.33 -20.53
C ARG A 162 7.98 -5.08 -21.30
N LEU A 163 8.26 -3.89 -20.77
CA LEU A 163 7.95 -2.62 -21.40
C LEU A 163 9.02 -2.18 -22.43
N GLY A 164 10.15 -2.90 -22.49
CA GLY A 164 11.26 -2.58 -23.38
C GLY A 164 11.98 -1.28 -22.99
N VAL A 165 12.03 -0.93 -21.69
CA VAL A 165 12.61 0.30 -21.19
C VAL A 165 13.89 0.00 -20.41
N PRO A 166 15.05 0.56 -20.78
CA PRO A 166 16.24 0.43 -19.99
C PRO A 166 16.12 1.21 -18.67
N ALA A 167 16.67 0.68 -17.57
CA ALA A 167 16.56 1.32 -16.26
C ALA A 167 17.07 2.78 -16.26
N SER A 168 18.09 3.09 -17.06
CA SER A 168 18.64 4.46 -17.21
C SER A 168 17.64 5.50 -17.78
N GLU A 169 16.55 5.05 -18.39
CA GLU A 169 15.48 5.88 -18.95
C GLU A 169 14.20 5.84 -18.11
N PHE A 170 14.27 5.20 -16.95
CA PHE A 170 13.16 5.07 -16.00
C PHE A 170 13.37 5.98 -14.80
N VAL A 171 12.30 6.63 -14.34
CA VAL A 171 12.23 7.34 -13.06
C VAL A 171 11.02 6.86 -12.28
N MET A 172 11.22 6.58 -10.99
CA MET A 172 10.15 6.24 -10.05
C MET A 172 9.83 7.42 -9.15
N VAL A 173 8.57 7.70 -8.97
CA VAL A 173 8.03 8.67 -8.00
C VAL A 173 7.21 7.91 -6.97
N GLY A 174 7.54 8.05 -5.69
CA GLY A 174 6.84 7.37 -4.60
C GLY A 174 7.26 7.86 -3.23
N ASN A 175 6.48 7.52 -2.20
CA ASN A 175 6.68 7.97 -0.82
C ASN A 175 7.65 7.10 -0.03
N SER A 176 7.92 5.86 -0.47
CA SER A 176 8.70 4.88 0.28
C SER A 176 10.14 4.77 -0.22
N VAL A 177 11.10 5.31 0.56
CA VAL A 177 12.53 5.14 0.23
C VAL A 177 12.90 3.67 0.02
N ARG A 178 12.38 2.78 0.84
CA ARG A 178 12.67 1.34 0.78
C ARG A 178 12.09 0.65 -0.45
N SER A 179 10.88 1.03 -0.85
CA SER A 179 10.12 0.34 -1.90
C SER A 179 10.24 1.03 -3.26
N ASP A 180 10.29 2.36 -3.29
CA ASP A 180 10.22 3.14 -4.53
C ASP A 180 11.59 3.67 -4.97
N VAL A 181 12.46 4.01 -4.01
CA VAL A 181 13.73 4.68 -4.32
C VAL A 181 14.88 3.68 -4.44
N LEU A 182 15.22 3.00 -3.35
CA LEU A 182 16.41 2.14 -3.31
C LEU A 182 16.43 1.05 -4.38
N PRO A 183 15.34 0.30 -4.63
CA PRO A 183 15.34 -0.75 -5.64
C PRO A 183 15.57 -0.24 -7.07
N VAL A 184 15.08 0.97 -7.36
CA VAL A 184 15.22 1.58 -8.69
C VAL A 184 16.62 2.14 -8.89
N LEU A 185 17.20 2.78 -7.87
CA LEU A 185 18.59 3.24 -7.92
C LEU A 185 19.58 2.08 -8.08
N GLU A 186 19.33 0.93 -7.43
CA GLU A 186 20.15 -0.29 -7.58
C GLU A 186 20.19 -0.79 -9.02
N LEU A 187 19.11 -0.62 -9.78
CA LEU A 187 19.03 -0.97 -11.21
C LEU A 187 19.68 0.08 -12.13
N GLY A 188 20.12 1.21 -11.59
CA GLY A 188 20.66 2.34 -12.38
C GLY A 188 19.57 3.26 -12.94
N GLY A 189 18.35 3.16 -12.44
CA GLY A 189 17.26 4.11 -12.71
C GLY A 189 17.38 5.37 -11.87
N ARG A 190 16.32 6.19 -11.88
CA ARG A 190 16.18 7.40 -11.07
C ARG A 190 14.95 7.30 -10.17
N ALA A 191 14.97 7.97 -9.02
CA ALA A 191 13.85 8.01 -8.09
C ALA A 191 13.90 9.29 -7.26
#